data_6e4aca924944a88ca29b86d19bda1449
#
_entry.id   6e4aca924944a88ca29b86d19bda1449
#
_cell.length_a   1.000
_cell.length_b   1.000
_cell.length_c   1.000
_cell.angle_alpha   90.00
_cell.angle_beta   90.00
_cell.angle_gamma   90.00
#
_symmetry.space_group_name_H-M   'P 1'
#
loop_
_entity.id
_entity.type
_entity.pdbx_description
1 polymer ?
#
loop_
_entity_poly.entity_id
_entity_poly.type
_entity_poly.pdbx_seq_one_letter_code
_entity_poly.pdbx_strand_id
1 'polypeptide(L)'
;IPEHAVLHLLLSMMTPISWLERNPTYKEKQEEIKEKDLSTYGFLGYPVLQAADILLYKPDFVPVGKDQLPHLELTRELARRFNDIYKTSVFPEPKERLTQFPKVMGTDGRKMSKSYGNTINLSDPEPVVRQKLKTMVTDPARVRRHDPGNPDLCPVYDFHKIFSLPMIQEQINTECRTAAIGCIDCKTLVADRIVERMMPMWDARARLSKDPAYLNDIVTEGSRRAGEVAKATLHDVNEAMNI
;
A
#
# COMPACT_ATOMS: atom_id res chain seq x y z
N ILE A 1 -17.17 -10.18 -4.70
CA ILE A 1 -17.65 -11.48 -5.17
C ILE A 1 -17.37 -12.55 -4.10
N PRO A 2 -18.25 -13.58 -3.94
CA PRO A 2 -18.15 -14.56 -2.86
C PRO A 2 -17.00 -15.55 -3.03
N GLU A 3 -16.47 -15.71 -4.23
CA GLU A 3 -15.40 -16.65 -4.57
C GLU A 3 -14.14 -16.44 -3.74
N HIS A 4 -13.85 -15.21 -3.31
CA HIS A 4 -12.75 -14.90 -2.39
C HIS A 4 -12.92 -15.63 -1.04
N ALA A 5 -14.13 -15.60 -0.48
CA ALA A 5 -14.42 -16.27 0.78
C ALA A 5 -14.37 -17.80 0.64
N VAL A 6 -14.83 -18.33 -0.49
CA VAL A 6 -14.76 -19.78 -0.78
C VAL A 6 -13.32 -20.24 -0.87
N LEU A 7 -12.49 -19.57 -1.69
CA LEU A 7 -11.09 -19.96 -1.81
C LEU A 7 -10.32 -19.78 -0.49
N HIS A 8 -10.62 -18.69 0.26
CA HIS A 8 -10.05 -18.51 1.60
C HIS A 8 -10.35 -19.71 2.51
N LEU A 9 -11.60 -20.17 2.54
CA LEU A 9 -12.00 -21.33 3.36
C LEU A 9 -11.21 -22.58 2.96
N LEU A 10 -11.12 -22.90 1.65
CA LEU A 10 -10.39 -24.05 1.14
C LEU A 10 -8.89 -23.98 1.48
N LEU A 11 -8.26 -22.82 1.27
CA LEU A 11 -6.85 -22.62 1.62
C LEU A 11 -6.62 -22.70 3.14
N SER A 12 -7.56 -22.22 3.95
CA SER A 12 -7.43 -22.25 5.42
C SER A 12 -7.37 -23.67 5.98
N MET A 13 -8.04 -24.66 5.34
CA MET A 13 -8.03 -26.06 5.74
C MET A 13 -6.64 -26.70 5.60
N MET A 14 -5.79 -26.18 4.74
CA MET A 14 -4.45 -26.72 4.50
C MET A 14 -3.32 -25.84 5.04
N THR A 15 -3.64 -24.67 5.62
CA THR A 15 -2.65 -23.72 6.12
C THR A 15 -2.21 -24.10 7.54
N PRO A 16 -0.91 -24.40 7.79
CA PRO A 16 -0.43 -24.63 9.15
C PRO A 16 -0.51 -23.34 9.97
N ILE A 17 -1.08 -23.41 11.18
CA ILE A 17 -1.17 -22.27 12.10
C ILE A 17 0.21 -21.66 12.37
N SER A 18 1.24 -22.51 12.54
CA SER A 18 2.61 -22.06 12.76
C SER A 18 3.20 -21.16 11.64
N TRP A 19 2.68 -21.24 10.42
CA TRP A 19 3.09 -20.35 9.35
C TRP A 19 2.57 -18.91 9.58
N LEU A 20 1.35 -18.81 10.07
CA LEU A 20 0.68 -17.55 10.38
C LEU A 20 1.29 -16.88 11.61
N GLU A 21 1.54 -17.66 12.66
CA GLU A 21 2.15 -17.17 13.90
C GLU A 21 3.60 -16.70 13.73
N ARG A 22 4.34 -17.29 12.77
CA ARG A 22 5.72 -16.86 12.44
C ARG A 22 5.78 -15.64 11.56
N ASN A 23 4.66 -15.20 10.98
CA ASN A 23 4.64 -14.03 10.09
C ASN A 23 5.11 -12.79 10.86
N PRO A 24 6.18 -12.10 10.40
CA PRO A 24 6.71 -10.91 11.06
C PRO A 24 5.64 -9.82 11.29
N THR A 25 4.78 -9.60 10.30
CA THR A 25 3.72 -8.59 10.37
C THR A 25 2.69 -8.91 11.47
N TYR A 26 2.42 -10.18 11.75
CA TYR A 26 1.53 -10.58 12.84
C TYR A 26 2.13 -10.18 14.20
N LYS A 27 3.41 -10.50 14.42
CA LYS A 27 4.14 -10.19 15.66
C LYS A 27 4.27 -8.68 15.89
N GLU A 28 4.69 -7.95 14.86
CA GLU A 28 4.81 -6.49 14.92
C GLU A 28 3.48 -5.83 15.32
N LYS A 29 2.37 -6.27 14.73
CA LYS A 29 1.05 -5.72 15.06
C LYS A 29 0.58 -6.08 16.46
N GLN A 30 0.90 -7.26 16.99
CA GLN A 30 0.60 -7.62 18.38
C GLN A 30 1.35 -6.72 19.36
N GLU A 31 2.58 -6.31 19.03
CA GLU A 31 3.37 -5.39 19.85
C GLU A 31 2.86 -3.94 19.76
N GLU A 32 2.45 -3.51 18.57
CA GLU A 32 2.00 -2.14 18.30
C GLU A 32 0.59 -1.84 18.80
N ILE A 33 -0.34 -2.79 18.69
CA ILE A 33 -1.78 -2.60 18.97
C ILE A 33 -2.14 -3.29 20.28
N LYS A 34 -1.97 -2.60 21.39
CA LYS A 34 -2.30 -3.13 22.72
C LYS A 34 -3.77 -2.92 23.13
N GLU A 35 -4.49 -2.07 22.41
CA GLU A 35 -5.87 -1.67 22.76
C GLU A 35 -6.95 -2.59 22.16
N LYS A 36 -6.58 -3.53 21.30
CA LYS A 36 -7.51 -4.46 20.62
C LYS A 36 -7.08 -5.89 20.86
N ASP A 37 -8.05 -6.76 21.11
CA ASP A 37 -7.81 -8.20 21.10
C ASP A 37 -7.50 -8.68 19.66
N LEU A 38 -6.25 -9.03 19.43
CA LEU A 38 -5.74 -9.56 18.17
C LEU A 38 -5.65 -11.09 18.17
N SER A 39 -6.19 -11.77 19.18
CA SER A 39 -6.16 -13.24 19.31
C SER A 39 -7.26 -13.93 18.50
N THR A 40 -8.00 -13.19 17.68
CA THR A 40 -9.09 -13.75 16.87
C THR A 40 -8.57 -14.48 15.63
N TYR A 41 -9.32 -15.51 15.20
CA TYR A 41 -9.05 -16.20 13.93
C TYR A 41 -8.98 -15.25 12.73
N GLY A 42 -9.88 -14.26 12.68
CA GLY A 42 -9.90 -13.29 11.59
C GLY A 42 -8.61 -12.48 11.50
N PHE A 43 -8.00 -12.13 12.64
CA PHE A 43 -6.73 -11.42 12.64
C PHE A 43 -5.54 -12.34 12.31
N LEU A 44 -5.53 -13.57 12.81
CA LEU A 44 -4.50 -14.56 12.47
C LEU A 44 -4.61 -15.01 11.01
N GLY A 45 -5.83 -15.20 10.52
CA GLY A 45 -6.14 -15.78 9.20
C GLY A 45 -6.17 -14.78 8.03
N TYR A 46 -6.16 -13.45 8.27
CA TYR A 46 -6.26 -12.50 7.15
C TYR A 46 -5.17 -12.66 6.08
N PRO A 47 -3.94 -13.11 6.35
CA PRO A 47 -2.97 -13.34 5.29
C PRO A 47 -3.37 -14.46 4.32
N VAL A 48 -4.16 -15.42 4.79
CA VAL A 48 -4.73 -16.48 3.92
C VAL A 48 -5.82 -15.91 3.02
N LEU A 49 -6.63 -14.96 3.53
CA LEU A 49 -7.59 -14.24 2.69
C LEU A 49 -6.86 -13.41 1.62
N GLN A 50 -5.79 -12.73 1.98
CA GLN A 50 -4.96 -12.00 1.01
C GLN A 50 -4.34 -12.93 -0.03
N ALA A 51 -3.92 -14.13 0.37
CA ALA A 51 -3.45 -15.13 -0.58
C ALA A 51 -4.57 -15.59 -1.52
N ALA A 52 -5.79 -15.79 -1.01
CA ALA A 52 -6.95 -16.09 -1.83
C ALA A 52 -7.27 -14.97 -2.83
N ASP A 53 -7.21 -13.69 -2.39
CA ASP A 53 -7.42 -12.52 -3.26
C ASP A 53 -6.42 -12.48 -4.43
N ILE A 54 -5.20 -12.94 -4.21
CA ILE A 54 -4.15 -13.00 -5.23
C ILE A 54 -4.33 -14.23 -6.12
N LEU A 55 -4.39 -15.43 -5.53
CA LEU A 55 -4.37 -16.70 -6.26
C LEU A 55 -5.62 -16.93 -7.10
N LEU A 56 -6.76 -16.35 -6.70
CA LEU A 56 -8.01 -16.43 -7.44
C LEU A 56 -7.89 -15.89 -8.88
N TYR A 57 -6.99 -14.93 -9.11
CA TYR A 57 -6.74 -14.31 -10.41
C TYR A 57 -5.45 -14.79 -11.10
N LYS A 58 -4.73 -15.74 -10.51
CA LYS A 58 -3.51 -16.35 -11.07
C LYS A 58 -2.51 -15.35 -11.67
N PRO A 59 -2.12 -14.28 -10.96
CA PRO A 59 -1.27 -13.24 -11.53
C PRO A 59 0.20 -13.69 -11.63
N ASP A 60 0.91 -13.21 -12.66
CA ASP A 60 2.38 -13.33 -12.74
C ASP A 60 3.09 -12.37 -11.77
N PHE A 61 2.53 -11.17 -11.58
CA PHE A 61 3.11 -10.11 -10.78
C PHE A 61 2.08 -9.46 -9.85
N VAL A 62 2.53 -9.16 -8.62
CA VAL A 62 1.73 -8.42 -7.64
C VAL A 62 2.45 -7.12 -7.28
N PRO A 63 1.88 -5.94 -7.61
CA PRO A 63 2.41 -4.66 -7.15
C PRO A 63 2.19 -4.52 -5.65
N VAL A 64 3.27 -4.46 -4.88
CA VAL A 64 3.20 -4.40 -3.42
C VAL A 64 4.25 -3.45 -2.85
N GLY A 65 4.00 -2.92 -1.64
CA GLY A 65 5.01 -2.31 -0.81
C GLY A 65 5.92 -3.37 -0.19
N LYS A 66 7.11 -2.95 0.24
CA LYS A 66 8.11 -3.85 0.87
C LYS A 66 7.57 -4.55 2.13
N ASP A 67 6.67 -3.90 2.86
CA ASP A 67 6.01 -4.42 4.06
C ASP A 67 5.01 -5.55 3.77
N GLN A 68 4.60 -5.73 2.51
CA GLN A 68 3.69 -6.81 2.07
C GLN A 68 4.43 -8.06 1.58
N LEU A 69 5.76 -8.03 1.49
CA LEU A 69 6.54 -9.19 1.02
C LEU A 69 6.33 -10.46 1.85
N PRO A 70 6.20 -10.40 3.19
CA PRO A 70 5.92 -11.60 3.99
C PRO A 70 4.57 -12.26 3.64
N HIS A 71 3.55 -11.45 3.29
CA HIS A 71 2.25 -11.99 2.86
C HIS A 71 2.30 -12.59 1.46
N LEU A 72 3.09 -11.98 0.56
CA LEU A 72 3.28 -12.53 -0.78
C LEU A 72 4.08 -13.85 -0.74
N GLU A 73 5.07 -13.97 0.17
CA GLU A 73 5.77 -15.24 0.35
C GLU A 73 4.85 -16.33 0.89
N LEU A 74 4.00 -16.02 1.87
CA LEU A 74 2.96 -16.95 2.34
C LEU A 74 2.04 -17.36 1.18
N THR A 75 1.70 -16.44 0.28
CA THR A 75 0.89 -16.76 -0.92
C THR A 75 1.58 -17.77 -1.81
N ARG A 76 2.89 -17.66 -2.04
CA ARG A 76 3.69 -18.63 -2.80
C ARG A 76 3.76 -19.99 -2.09
N GLU A 77 3.97 -19.98 -0.78
CA GLU A 77 3.99 -21.21 0.02
C GLU A 77 2.65 -21.95 -0.06
N LEU A 78 1.53 -21.23 -0.01
CA LEU A 78 0.20 -21.80 -0.17
C LEU A 78 -0.04 -22.34 -1.58
N ALA A 79 0.41 -21.62 -2.61
CA ALA A 79 0.33 -22.09 -4.00
C ALA A 79 1.12 -23.40 -4.19
N ARG A 80 2.37 -23.44 -3.73
CA ARG A 80 3.21 -24.66 -3.78
C ARG A 80 2.56 -25.80 -3.02
N ARG A 81 2.10 -25.54 -1.79
CA ARG A 81 1.47 -26.56 -0.94
C ARG A 81 0.21 -27.14 -1.57
N PHE A 82 -0.67 -26.29 -2.13
CA PHE A 82 -1.86 -26.74 -2.83
C PHE A 82 -1.49 -27.65 -4.02
N ASN A 83 -0.60 -27.15 -4.88
CA ASN A 83 -0.17 -27.87 -6.07
C ASN A 83 0.49 -29.21 -5.71
N ASP A 84 1.27 -29.26 -4.62
CA ASP A 84 1.92 -30.49 -4.18
C ASP A 84 0.94 -31.49 -3.56
N ILE A 85 0.01 -31.06 -2.71
CA ILE A 85 -0.98 -31.94 -2.08
C ILE A 85 -1.87 -32.59 -3.14
N TYR A 86 -2.38 -31.79 -4.08
CA TYR A 86 -3.34 -32.26 -5.10
C TYR A 86 -2.69 -32.67 -6.42
N LYS A 87 -1.34 -32.66 -6.49
CA LYS A 87 -0.57 -33.05 -7.69
C LYS A 87 -1.01 -32.32 -8.95
N THR A 88 -1.16 -31.04 -8.84
CA THR A 88 -1.66 -30.13 -9.87
C THR A 88 -0.73 -28.92 -10.08
N SER A 89 -1.06 -28.06 -11.04
CA SER A 89 -0.41 -26.78 -11.30
C SER A 89 -1.42 -25.64 -11.40
N VAL A 90 -2.48 -25.70 -10.60
CA VAL A 90 -3.57 -24.71 -10.63
C VAL A 90 -3.07 -23.32 -10.30
N PHE A 91 -2.20 -23.18 -9.29
CA PHE A 91 -1.72 -21.88 -8.86
C PHE A 91 -0.30 -21.58 -9.32
N PRO A 92 -0.08 -20.43 -10.02
CA PRO A 92 1.27 -19.91 -10.26
C PRO A 92 1.88 -19.35 -8.96
N GLU A 93 3.19 -19.17 -8.96
CA GLU A 93 3.89 -18.44 -7.91
C GLU A 93 4.08 -16.98 -8.35
N PRO A 94 3.30 -16.03 -7.82
CA PRO A 94 3.38 -14.64 -8.24
C PRO A 94 4.68 -13.98 -7.79
N LYS A 95 5.23 -13.11 -8.63
CA LYS A 95 6.41 -12.30 -8.33
C LYS A 95 6.01 -10.93 -7.80
N GLU A 96 6.81 -10.38 -6.91
CA GLU A 96 6.62 -9.00 -6.47
C GLU A 96 6.99 -7.99 -7.57
N ARG A 97 6.26 -6.88 -7.59
CA ARG A 97 6.62 -5.69 -8.33
C ARG A 97 6.66 -4.51 -7.38
N LEU A 98 7.86 -4.24 -6.87
CA LEU A 98 8.07 -3.13 -5.93
C LEU A 98 8.02 -1.79 -6.65
N THR A 99 7.48 -0.78 -5.97
CA THR A 99 7.57 0.61 -6.41
C THR A 99 8.95 1.18 -6.14
N GLN A 100 9.33 2.21 -6.89
CA GLN A 100 10.58 2.95 -6.68
C GLN A 100 10.68 3.53 -5.25
N PHE A 101 9.53 3.89 -4.67
CA PHE A 101 9.44 4.44 -3.31
C PHE A 101 8.58 3.52 -2.44
N PRO A 102 9.16 2.44 -1.90
CA PRO A 102 8.40 1.43 -1.14
C PRO A 102 7.95 1.91 0.25
N LYS A 103 8.45 3.06 0.70
CA LYS A 103 8.10 3.70 1.97
C LYS A 103 7.93 5.20 1.76
N VAL A 104 6.83 5.74 2.26
CA VAL A 104 6.56 7.19 2.28
C VAL A 104 6.58 7.66 3.74
N MET A 105 7.26 8.77 4.00
CA MET A 105 7.31 9.38 5.32
C MET A 105 6.02 10.15 5.60
N GLY A 106 5.57 10.13 6.84
CA GLY A 106 4.45 10.95 7.31
C GLY A 106 4.86 12.38 7.64
N THR A 107 3.89 13.23 7.94
CA THR A 107 4.11 14.65 8.28
C THR A 107 4.91 14.86 9.56
N ASP A 108 5.01 13.82 10.39
CA ASP A 108 5.76 13.77 11.66
C ASP A 108 7.16 13.13 11.50
N GLY A 109 7.55 12.76 10.28
CA GLY A 109 8.85 12.14 10.00
C GLY A 109 8.93 10.63 10.26
N ARG A 110 7.86 10.01 10.79
CA ARG A 110 7.74 8.54 10.90
C ARG A 110 7.17 7.96 9.61
N LYS A 111 7.14 6.64 9.47
CA LYS A 111 6.42 5.97 8.37
C LYS A 111 4.96 6.49 8.32
N MET A 112 4.48 6.85 7.13
CA MET A 112 3.10 7.30 6.95
C MET A 112 2.12 6.18 7.31
N SER A 113 1.17 6.48 8.20
CA SER A 113 0.14 5.54 8.65
C SER A 113 -1.12 6.27 9.09
N LYS A 114 -2.29 5.71 8.76
CA LYS A 114 -3.58 6.23 9.23
C LYS A 114 -3.69 6.23 10.75
N SER A 115 -3.13 5.20 11.41
CA SER A 115 -3.15 5.07 12.87
C SER A 115 -2.31 6.14 13.58
N TYR A 116 -1.34 6.74 12.92
CA TYR A 116 -0.52 7.82 13.48
C TYR A 116 -1.08 9.22 13.18
N GLY A 117 -2.11 9.32 12.35
CA GLY A 117 -2.68 10.62 11.95
C GLY A 117 -1.72 11.50 11.12
N ASN A 118 -0.63 10.94 10.60
CA ASN A 118 0.44 11.65 9.90
C ASN A 118 0.33 11.55 8.37
N THR A 119 -0.85 11.23 7.86
CA THR A 119 -1.10 10.99 6.43
C THR A 119 -1.43 12.27 5.67
N ILE A 120 -1.03 12.34 4.40
CA ILE A 120 -1.64 13.18 3.38
C ILE A 120 -2.53 12.26 2.55
N ASN A 121 -3.86 12.42 2.67
CA ASN A 121 -4.80 11.55 1.97
C ASN A 121 -5.02 12.04 0.54
N LEU A 122 -5.25 11.12 -0.40
CA LEU A 122 -5.60 11.49 -1.78
C LEU A 122 -6.92 12.27 -1.88
N SER A 123 -7.76 12.17 -0.84
CA SER A 123 -9.02 12.90 -0.72
C SER A 123 -8.90 14.25 -0.01
N ASP A 124 -7.74 14.60 0.54
CA ASP A 124 -7.55 15.89 1.20
C ASP A 124 -7.66 17.01 0.15
N PRO A 125 -8.45 18.06 0.39
CA PRO A 125 -8.48 19.20 -0.50
C PRO A 125 -7.18 20.00 -0.44
N GLU A 126 -6.89 20.76 -1.50
CA GLU A 126 -5.65 21.54 -1.62
C GLU A 126 -5.25 22.32 -0.36
N PRO A 127 -6.14 23.10 0.29
CA PRO A 127 -5.77 23.86 1.49
C PRO A 127 -5.27 22.97 2.63
N VAL A 128 -5.84 21.76 2.77
CA VAL A 128 -5.45 20.79 3.80
C VAL A 128 -4.08 20.19 3.48
N VAL A 129 -3.83 19.82 2.21
CA VAL A 129 -2.52 19.34 1.76
C VAL A 129 -1.43 20.38 2.03
N ARG A 130 -1.67 21.63 1.65
CA ARG A 130 -0.73 22.76 1.89
C ARG A 130 -0.48 22.97 3.37
N GLN A 131 -1.52 22.93 4.20
CA GLN A 131 -1.39 23.10 5.64
C GLN A 131 -0.58 21.97 6.28
N LYS A 132 -0.84 20.72 5.89
CA LYS A 132 -0.07 19.55 6.37
C LYS A 132 1.41 19.65 6.01
N LEU A 133 1.73 20.06 4.80
CA LEU A 133 3.11 20.24 4.36
C LEU A 133 3.77 21.43 5.08
N LYS A 134 3.05 22.53 5.27
CA LYS A 134 3.56 23.71 6.00
C LYS A 134 4.01 23.33 7.42
N THR A 135 3.25 22.50 8.12
CA THR A 135 3.53 22.07 9.49
C THR A 135 4.41 20.81 9.58
N MET A 136 4.71 20.15 8.45
CA MET A 136 5.52 18.95 8.40
C MET A 136 6.89 19.19 9.01
N VAL A 137 7.41 18.20 9.76
CA VAL A 137 8.75 18.26 10.34
C VAL A 137 9.83 18.31 9.25
N THR A 138 10.93 18.94 9.58
CA THR A 138 12.12 19.06 8.72
C THR A 138 13.33 18.48 9.43
N ASP A 139 14.52 18.67 8.87
CA ASP A 139 15.77 18.32 9.53
C ASP A 139 15.86 19.02 10.91
N PRO A 140 15.94 18.26 12.02
CA PRO A 140 15.99 18.85 13.37
C PRO A 140 17.22 19.71 13.63
N ALA A 141 18.32 19.48 12.91
CA ALA A 141 19.55 20.27 13.05
C ALA A 141 19.40 21.69 12.48
N ARG A 142 18.43 21.91 11.60
CA ARG A 142 18.16 23.21 10.98
C ARG A 142 17.17 24.03 11.79
N VAL A 143 17.67 24.81 12.74
CA VAL A 143 16.85 25.60 13.66
C VAL A 143 16.54 26.98 13.06
N ARG A 144 17.50 27.62 12.39
CA ARG A 144 17.38 28.96 11.83
C ARG A 144 17.43 28.95 10.32
N ARG A 145 16.92 30.02 9.69
CA ARG A 145 16.87 30.17 8.23
C ARG A 145 18.26 30.04 7.56
N HIS A 146 19.30 30.51 8.22
CA HIS A 146 20.68 30.51 7.71
C HIS A 146 21.51 29.29 8.11
N ASP A 147 20.92 28.35 8.88
CA ASP A 147 21.61 27.11 9.19
C ASP A 147 21.57 26.17 7.96
N PRO A 148 22.70 25.56 7.59
CA PRO A 148 22.72 24.51 6.58
C PRO A 148 21.84 23.34 7.00
N GLY A 149 21.07 22.79 6.06
CA GLY A 149 20.24 21.60 6.31
C GLY A 149 20.88 20.33 5.73
N ASN A 150 20.36 19.20 6.19
CA ASN A 150 20.70 17.89 5.61
C ASN A 150 19.45 17.29 4.94
N PRO A 151 19.34 17.33 3.59
CA PRO A 151 18.22 16.75 2.85
C PRO A 151 18.03 15.26 3.11
N ASP A 152 19.12 14.53 3.39
CA ASP A 152 19.05 13.07 3.59
C ASP A 152 18.33 12.66 4.89
N LEU A 153 18.23 13.61 5.85
CA LEU A 153 17.49 13.45 7.10
C LEU A 153 16.14 14.16 7.11
N CYS A 154 15.80 14.84 6.01
CA CYS A 154 14.62 15.69 5.96
C CYS A 154 13.43 14.98 5.30
N PRO A 155 12.33 14.69 6.02
CA PRO A 155 11.15 14.06 5.46
C PRO A 155 10.51 14.85 4.30
N VAL A 156 10.64 16.17 4.29
CA VAL A 156 10.16 17.01 3.17
C VAL A 156 10.95 16.74 1.90
N TYR A 157 12.25 16.46 2.01
CA TYR A 157 13.06 16.13 0.84
C TYR A 157 12.69 14.74 0.26
N ASP A 158 12.24 13.80 1.09
CA ASP A 158 11.69 12.53 0.58
C ASP A 158 10.44 12.75 -0.29
N PHE A 159 9.61 13.73 0.04
CA PHE A 159 8.51 14.14 -0.86
C PHE A 159 9.02 14.77 -2.16
N HIS A 160 10.10 15.55 -2.13
CA HIS A 160 10.71 16.05 -3.37
C HIS A 160 11.21 14.90 -4.26
N LYS A 161 11.82 13.84 -3.68
CA LYS A 161 12.24 12.65 -4.44
C LYS A 161 11.10 11.95 -5.16
N ILE A 162 9.87 12.01 -4.59
CA ILE A 162 8.68 11.38 -5.16
C ILE A 162 7.99 12.28 -6.20
N PHE A 163 7.86 13.57 -5.92
CA PHE A 163 6.97 14.47 -6.65
C PHE A 163 7.67 15.49 -7.53
N SER A 164 8.94 15.81 -7.28
CA SER A 164 9.67 16.81 -8.04
C SER A 164 10.51 16.18 -9.15
N LEU A 165 10.73 16.93 -10.22
CA LEU A 165 11.63 16.54 -11.31
C LEU A 165 13.08 16.42 -10.80
N PRO A 166 13.93 15.54 -11.38
CA PRO A 166 15.31 15.35 -10.93
C PRO A 166 16.12 16.65 -10.82
N MET A 167 15.98 17.56 -11.76
CA MET A 167 16.65 18.87 -11.72
C MET A 167 16.25 19.69 -10.51
N ILE A 168 14.97 19.68 -10.12
CA ILE A 168 14.49 20.38 -8.93
C ILE A 168 14.99 19.70 -7.64
N GLN A 169 15.05 18.37 -7.64
CA GLN A 169 15.59 17.62 -6.50
C GLN A 169 17.06 17.99 -6.25
N GLU A 170 17.87 18.08 -7.30
CA GLU A 170 19.29 18.46 -7.21
C GLU A 170 19.46 19.91 -6.77
N GLN A 171 18.65 20.82 -7.31
CA GLN A 171 18.61 22.23 -6.88
C GLN A 171 18.29 22.34 -5.40
N ILE A 172 17.20 21.72 -4.92
CA ILE A 172 16.80 21.74 -3.51
C ILE A 172 17.86 21.12 -2.61
N ASN A 173 18.50 20.04 -3.06
CA ASN A 173 19.60 19.41 -2.31
C ASN A 173 20.74 20.40 -2.07
N THR A 174 21.20 21.06 -3.14
CA THR A 174 22.28 22.05 -3.08
C THR A 174 21.92 23.28 -2.22
N GLU A 175 20.76 23.86 -2.49
CA GLU A 175 20.28 25.06 -1.79
C GLU A 175 19.99 24.81 -0.30
N CYS A 176 19.52 23.61 0.07
CA CYS A 176 19.31 23.23 1.46
C CYS A 176 20.65 23.16 2.21
N ARG A 177 21.64 22.49 1.64
CA ARG A 177 23.00 22.33 2.24
C ARG A 177 23.76 23.65 2.37
N THR A 178 23.45 24.63 1.54
CA THR A 178 24.07 25.97 1.56
C THR A 178 23.21 27.00 2.27
N ALA A 179 22.08 26.63 2.85
CA ALA A 179 21.07 27.54 3.42
C ALA A 179 20.51 28.57 2.41
N ALA A 180 20.65 28.35 1.10
CA ALA A 180 20.16 29.24 0.07
C ALA A 180 18.62 29.25 0.02
N ILE A 181 17.95 28.09 0.24
CA ILE A 181 16.48 28.01 0.33
C ILE A 181 16.01 27.92 1.78
N GLY A 182 14.85 28.52 2.11
CA GLY A 182 14.17 28.37 3.40
C GLY A 182 13.31 27.10 3.46
N CYS A 183 13.10 26.55 4.67
CA CYS A 183 12.22 25.39 4.83
C CYS A 183 10.78 25.69 4.39
N ILE A 184 10.28 26.91 4.58
CA ILE A 184 8.94 27.30 4.15
C ILE A 184 8.84 27.31 2.62
N ASP A 185 9.83 27.91 1.96
CA ASP A 185 9.89 27.96 0.49
C ASP A 185 10.00 26.57 -0.12
N CYS A 186 10.87 25.72 0.43
CA CYS A 186 11.03 24.31 0.05
C CYS A 186 9.70 23.54 0.19
N LYS A 187 8.99 23.71 1.33
CA LYS A 187 7.68 23.09 1.55
C LYS A 187 6.61 23.59 0.57
N THR A 188 6.66 24.87 0.21
CA THR A 188 5.73 25.44 -0.78
C THR A 188 5.97 24.81 -2.15
N LEU A 189 7.22 24.71 -2.58
CA LEU A 189 7.57 24.10 -3.87
C LEU A 189 7.10 22.64 -3.96
N VAL A 190 7.31 21.83 -2.92
CA VAL A 190 6.83 20.43 -2.96
C VAL A 190 5.31 20.37 -2.86
N ALA A 191 4.67 21.28 -2.13
CA ALA A 191 3.21 21.36 -2.08
C ALA A 191 2.62 21.63 -3.46
N ASP A 192 3.20 22.55 -4.23
CA ASP A 192 2.78 22.83 -5.60
C ASP A 192 2.86 21.57 -6.49
N ARG A 193 3.94 20.80 -6.40
CA ARG A 193 4.09 19.54 -7.16
C ARG A 193 3.08 18.48 -6.76
N ILE A 194 2.80 18.36 -5.47
CA ILE A 194 1.79 17.43 -4.96
C ILE A 194 0.40 17.84 -5.44
N VAL A 195 0.04 19.11 -5.32
CA VAL A 195 -1.24 19.65 -5.78
C VAL A 195 -1.41 19.44 -7.29
N GLU A 196 -0.41 19.79 -8.08
CA GLU A 196 -0.41 19.57 -9.53
C GLU A 196 -0.67 18.08 -9.88
N ARG A 197 -0.04 17.17 -9.15
CA ARG A 197 -0.21 15.73 -9.34
C ARG A 197 -1.59 15.22 -8.90
N MET A 198 -2.17 15.82 -7.86
CA MET A 198 -3.45 15.39 -7.30
C MET A 198 -4.66 16.03 -7.99
N MET A 199 -4.51 17.19 -8.61
CA MET A 199 -5.60 17.95 -9.23
C MET A 199 -6.44 17.11 -10.20
N PRO A 200 -5.89 16.34 -11.15
CA PRO A 200 -6.70 15.51 -12.04
C PRO A 200 -7.54 14.47 -11.31
N MET A 201 -7.05 13.95 -10.18
CA MET A 201 -7.78 12.99 -9.35
C MET A 201 -8.93 13.67 -8.59
N TRP A 202 -8.73 14.89 -8.09
CA TRP A 202 -9.78 15.66 -7.43
C TRP A 202 -10.89 16.03 -8.41
N ASP A 203 -10.54 16.45 -9.62
CA ASP A 203 -11.51 16.76 -10.68
C ASP A 203 -12.31 15.52 -11.08
N ALA A 204 -11.64 14.39 -11.26
CA ALA A 204 -12.30 13.12 -11.55
C ALA A 204 -13.23 12.71 -10.39
N ARG A 205 -12.79 12.82 -9.14
CA ARG A 205 -13.59 12.54 -7.96
C ARG A 205 -14.82 13.45 -7.87
N ALA A 206 -14.63 14.76 -8.07
CA ALA A 206 -15.73 15.74 -8.02
C ALA A 206 -16.79 15.48 -9.10
N ARG A 207 -16.39 15.01 -10.28
CA ARG A 207 -17.29 14.61 -11.36
C ARG A 207 -18.00 13.30 -11.02
N LEU A 208 -17.26 12.26 -10.66
CA LEU A 208 -17.79 10.92 -10.42
C LEU A 208 -18.71 10.86 -9.19
N SER A 209 -18.44 11.64 -8.15
CA SER A 209 -19.31 11.70 -6.97
C SER A 209 -20.71 12.27 -7.24
N LYS A 210 -20.90 12.91 -8.38
CA LYS A 210 -22.21 13.43 -8.82
C LYS A 210 -23.02 12.41 -9.63
N ASP A 211 -22.44 11.26 -9.95
CA ASP A 211 -23.05 10.21 -10.76
C ASP A 211 -22.99 8.85 -10.04
N PRO A 212 -23.83 8.62 -9.02
CA PRO A 212 -23.87 7.36 -8.30
C PRO A 212 -24.30 6.17 -9.19
N ALA A 213 -25.11 6.42 -10.23
CA ALA A 213 -25.56 5.38 -11.15
C ALA A 213 -24.35 4.82 -11.93
N TYR A 214 -23.54 5.70 -12.51
CA TYR A 214 -22.32 5.30 -13.20
C TYR A 214 -21.34 4.54 -12.28
N LEU A 215 -21.21 4.97 -11.01
CA LEU A 215 -20.35 4.24 -10.05
C LEU A 215 -20.90 2.83 -9.76
N ASN A 216 -22.22 2.67 -9.63
CA ASN A 216 -22.85 1.36 -9.46
C ASN A 216 -22.64 0.47 -10.68
N ASP A 217 -22.76 1.02 -11.88
CA ASP A 217 -22.53 0.28 -13.13
C ASP A 217 -21.09 -0.22 -13.22
N ILE A 218 -20.10 0.62 -12.85
CA ILE A 218 -18.68 0.21 -12.78
C ILE A 218 -18.50 -0.95 -11.80
N VAL A 219 -19.09 -0.86 -10.60
CA VAL A 219 -18.96 -1.90 -9.57
C VAL A 219 -19.64 -3.19 -10.04
N THR A 220 -20.83 -3.10 -10.62
CA THR A 220 -21.59 -4.25 -11.11
C THR A 220 -20.86 -4.97 -12.24
N GLU A 221 -20.43 -4.22 -13.25
CA GLU A 221 -19.72 -4.79 -14.40
C GLU A 221 -18.33 -5.32 -13.99
N GLY A 222 -17.62 -4.59 -13.12
CA GLY A 222 -16.34 -5.04 -12.56
C GLY A 222 -16.48 -6.34 -11.77
N SER A 223 -17.52 -6.44 -10.94
CA SER A 223 -17.83 -7.66 -10.19
C SER A 223 -18.21 -8.83 -11.10
N ARG A 224 -18.97 -8.58 -12.15
CA ARG A 224 -19.32 -9.61 -13.14
C ARG A 224 -18.06 -10.18 -13.80
N ARG A 225 -17.18 -9.32 -14.31
CA ARG A 225 -15.92 -9.73 -14.97
C ARG A 225 -14.98 -10.44 -14.02
N ALA A 226 -14.81 -9.93 -12.81
CA ALA A 226 -14.01 -10.56 -11.77
C ALA A 226 -14.57 -11.94 -11.40
N GLY A 227 -15.91 -12.05 -11.30
CA GLY A 227 -16.61 -13.30 -11.01
C GLY A 227 -16.41 -14.37 -12.08
N GLU A 228 -16.32 -14.00 -13.35
CA GLU A 228 -16.05 -14.96 -14.44
C GLU A 228 -14.67 -15.62 -14.27
N VAL A 229 -13.63 -14.80 -14.03
CA VAL A 229 -12.26 -15.30 -13.79
C VAL A 229 -12.20 -16.14 -12.51
N ALA A 230 -12.80 -15.65 -11.44
CA ALA A 230 -12.80 -16.30 -10.14
C ALA A 230 -13.49 -17.67 -10.17
N LYS A 231 -14.64 -17.77 -10.85
CA LYS A 231 -15.36 -19.04 -11.02
C LYS A 231 -14.55 -20.06 -11.82
N ALA A 232 -13.86 -19.62 -12.88
CA ALA A 232 -12.99 -20.51 -13.64
C ALA A 232 -11.86 -21.06 -12.76
N THR A 233 -11.22 -20.22 -11.94
CA THR A 233 -10.19 -20.66 -11.01
C THR A 233 -10.74 -21.59 -9.93
N LEU A 234 -11.91 -21.30 -9.37
CA LEU A 234 -12.54 -22.21 -8.39
C LEU A 234 -12.96 -23.56 -9.01
N HIS A 235 -13.36 -23.56 -10.27
CA HIS A 235 -13.61 -24.81 -10.98
C HIS A 235 -12.35 -25.68 -11.03
N ASP A 236 -11.21 -25.11 -11.45
CA ASP A 236 -9.93 -25.83 -11.46
C ASP A 236 -9.52 -26.33 -10.06
N VAL A 237 -9.79 -25.51 -9.01
CA VAL A 237 -9.52 -25.89 -7.61
C VAL A 237 -10.40 -27.06 -7.19
N ASN A 238 -11.71 -27.02 -7.47
CA ASN A 238 -12.66 -28.05 -7.10
C ASN A 238 -12.35 -29.36 -7.83
N GLU A 239 -12.01 -29.31 -9.12
CA GLU A 239 -11.56 -30.50 -9.87
C GLU A 239 -10.31 -31.12 -9.25
N ALA A 240 -9.31 -30.30 -8.91
CA ALA A 240 -8.08 -30.77 -8.27
C ALA A 240 -8.34 -31.42 -6.90
N MET A 241 -9.32 -30.93 -6.15
CA MET A 241 -9.72 -31.43 -4.83
C MET A 241 -10.72 -32.59 -4.89
N ASN A 242 -11.29 -32.91 -6.06
CA ASN A 242 -12.39 -33.86 -6.27
C ASN A 242 -13.66 -33.53 -5.46
N ILE A 243 -14.08 -32.26 -5.45
CA ILE A 243 -15.32 -31.75 -4.80
C ILE A 243 -16.19 -30.97 -5.76
#